data_cb4b4d0bb796ba5395b792dc0ae6c31e
#
_entry.id   cb4b4d0bb796ba5395b792dc0ae6c31e
#
_cell.length_a   1.000
_cell.length_b   1.000
_cell.length_c   1.000
_cell.angle_alpha   90.00
_cell.angle_beta   90.00
_cell.angle_gamma   90.00
#
_symmetry.space_group_name_H-M   'P 1'
#
loop_
_entity.id
_entity.type
_entity.pdbx_description
1 polymer ?
#
loop_
_entity_poly.entity_id
_entity_poly.type
_entity_poly.pdbx_seq_one_letter_code
_entity_poly.pdbx_strand_id
1 'polypeptide(L)'
;MQALRHDDLAVRIEAEGVELRTKPVGQLTVAWVRLSKGFDLAPGLQGLPGDLCPCPHWGYMLKGRLRMKTAEGDRVFEAGDAFYWGPGHAPEALEDCEYVDFSPTAEFEPVLDHLTGQGRSGSKP
;
A
#
# COMPACT_ATOMS: atom_id res chain seq x y z
N MET A 1 10.95 3.42 22.07
CA MET A 1 10.79 4.55 21.12
C MET A 1 11.78 4.40 20.00
N GLN A 2 11.34 4.69 18.75
CA GLN A 2 12.25 4.62 17.62
C GLN A 2 11.78 5.57 16.53
N ALA A 3 12.72 6.01 15.72
CA ALA A 3 12.47 6.80 14.53
C ALA A 3 12.87 5.94 13.34
N LEU A 4 12.03 5.94 12.31
CA LEU A 4 12.28 5.13 11.12
C LEU A 4 12.40 6.04 9.92
N ARG A 5 13.47 5.85 9.17
CA ARG A 5 13.67 6.53 7.89
C ARG A 5 13.43 5.53 6.77
N HIS A 6 13.25 6.05 5.58
CA HIS A 6 12.98 5.21 4.40
C HIS A 6 13.94 4.01 4.32
N ASP A 7 15.23 4.23 4.51
CA ASP A 7 16.23 3.17 4.33
C ASP A 7 16.28 2.19 5.50
N ASP A 8 15.58 2.49 6.59
CA ASP A 8 15.49 1.55 7.72
C ASP A 8 14.47 0.45 7.46
N LEU A 9 13.62 0.61 6.45
CA LEU A 9 12.57 -0.35 6.14
C LEU A 9 13.04 -1.33 5.08
N ALA A 10 12.62 -2.57 5.19
CA ALA A 10 12.99 -3.61 4.24
C ALA A 10 12.15 -3.54 2.97
N VAL A 11 12.79 -3.76 1.84
CA VAL A 11 12.09 -3.80 0.55
C VAL A 11 11.20 -5.04 0.49
N ARG A 12 9.93 -4.86 0.24
CA ARG A 12 8.97 -5.94 0.05
C ARG A 12 8.57 -6.08 -1.40
N ILE A 13 8.43 -4.96 -2.09
CA ILE A 13 8.10 -4.96 -3.51
C ILE A 13 9.00 -3.92 -4.17
N GLU A 14 9.68 -4.33 -5.24
CA GLU A 14 10.45 -3.41 -6.05
C GLU A 14 10.33 -3.87 -7.49
N ALA A 15 9.61 -3.08 -8.28
CA ALA A 15 9.37 -3.38 -9.69
C ALA A 15 9.18 -2.06 -10.42
N GLU A 16 8.98 -2.12 -11.72
CA GLU A 16 8.78 -0.90 -12.50
C GLU A 16 7.55 -0.16 -11.96
N GLY A 17 7.77 1.08 -11.54
CA GLY A 17 6.69 1.94 -11.07
C GLY A 17 6.32 1.81 -9.60
N VAL A 18 6.92 0.87 -8.86
CA VAL A 18 6.54 0.69 -7.46
C VAL A 18 7.73 0.29 -6.60
N GLU A 19 7.84 0.95 -5.46
CA GLU A 19 8.74 0.54 -4.38
C GLU A 19 7.94 0.56 -3.10
N LEU A 20 7.89 -0.57 -2.40
CA LEU A 20 7.18 -0.68 -1.14
C LEU A 20 8.09 -1.31 -0.10
N ARG A 21 8.33 -0.58 0.96
CA ARG A 21 9.17 -1.02 2.08
C ARG A 21 8.34 -1.06 3.34
N THR A 22 8.65 -1.99 4.22
CA THR A 22 7.89 -2.13 5.47
C THR A 22 8.80 -2.46 6.64
N LYS A 23 8.28 -2.18 7.84
CA LYS A 23 8.85 -2.65 9.08
C LYS A 23 7.74 -2.81 10.11
N PRO A 24 7.58 -4.02 10.67
CA PRO A 24 6.64 -4.20 11.77
C PRO A 24 7.16 -3.51 13.01
N VAL A 25 6.28 -2.80 13.71
CA VAL A 25 6.60 -2.13 14.97
C VAL A 25 5.41 -2.34 15.90
N GLY A 26 5.57 -3.17 16.92
CA GLY A 26 4.45 -3.54 17.75
C GLY A 26 3.41 -4.27 16.91
N GLN A 27 2.16 -3.83 17.00
CA GLN A 27 1.08 -4.47 16.24
C GLN A 27 0.82 -3.79 14.90
N LEU A 28 1.60 -2.78 14.57
CA LEU A 28 1.44 -2.06 13.32
C LEU A 28 2.64 -2.31 12.41
N THR A 29 2.40 -2.20 11.12
CA THR A 29 3.46 -2.22 10.12
C THR A 29 3.55 -0.82 9.52
N VAL A 30 4.75 -0.27 9.54
CA VAL A 30 5.04 0.99 8.86
C VAL A 30 5.37 0.65 7.41
N ALA A 31 4.70 1.32 6.47
CA ALA A 31 4.98 1.16 5.05
C ALA A 31 5.42 2.49 4.46
N TRP A 32 6.45 2.44 3.63
CA TRP A 32 6.93 3.59 2.88
C TRP A 32 6.82 3.23 1.41
N VAL A 33 6.01 3.99 0.67
CA VAL A 33 5.62 3.62 -0.68
C VAL A 33 5.95 4.73 -1.65
N ARG A 34 6.56 4.36 -2.78
CA ARG A 34 6.80 5.25 -3.90
C ARG A 34 6.19 4.65 -5.14
N LEU A 35 5.35 5.42 -5.83
CA LEU A 35 4.68 5.00 -7.06
C LEU A 35 4.99 6.00 -8.15
N SER A 36 5.32 5.49 -9.33
CA SER A 36 5.51 6.36 -10.48
C SER A 36 4.18 6.73 -11.11
N LYS A 37 4.12 7.91 -11.72
CA LYS A 37 2.91 8.36 -12.41
C LYS A 37 2.40 7.26 -13.34
N GLY A 38 1.11 6.97 -13.23
CA GLY A 38 0.44 5.99 -14.05
C GLY A 38 0.41 4.58 -13.46
N PHE A 39 1.16 4.33 -12.38
CA PHE A 39 1.11 3.01 -11.75
C PHE A 39 -0.26 2.77 -11.15
N ASP A 40 -0.85 1.61 -11.44
CA ASP A 40 -2.17 1.21 -10.96
C ASP A 40 -2.02 -0.13 -10.25
N LEU A 41 -2.37 -0.17 -8.96
CA LEU A 41 -2.22 -1.38 -8.17
C LEU A 41 -3.37 -2.36 -8.38
N ALA A 42 -4.46 -1.93 -9.00
CA ALA A 42 -5.66 -2.77 -9.12
C ALA A 42 -5.38 -4.17 -9.70
N PRO A 43 -4.53 -4.33 -10.72
CA PRO A 43 -4.27 -5.69 -11.21
C PRO A 43 -3.65 -6.60 -10.17
N GLY A 44 -2.84 -6.08 -9.26
CA GLY A 44 -2.22 -6.88 -8.20
C GLY A 44 -3.19 -7.29 -7.12
N LEU A 45 -4.32 -6.62 -7.03
CA LEU A 45 -5.31 -6.89 -5.99
C LEU A 45 -6.37 -7.90 -6.41
N GLN A 46 -6.32 -8.38 -7.66
CA GLN A 46 -7.27 -9.38 -8.13
C GLN A 46 -7.14 -10.64 -7.28
N GLY A 47 -8.27 -11.17 -6.87
CA GLY A 47 -8.34 -12.36 -6.02
C GLY A 47 -8.57 -12.04 -4.56
N LEU A 48 -8.33 -10.80 -4.14
CA LEU A 48 -8.73 -10.34 -2.82
C LEU A 48 -10.22 -9.99 -2.83
N PRO A 49 -10.85 -9.86 -1.66
CA PRO A 49 -12.30 -9.59 -1.62
C PRO A 49 -12.65 -8.34 -2.43
N GLY A 50 -13.53 -8.51 -3.42
CA GLY A 50 -13.95 -7.43 -4.31
C GLY A 50 -12.85 -6.95 -5.22
N ASP A 51 -11.71 -7.66 -5.28
CA ASP A 51 -10.52 -7.26 -6.04
C ASP A 51 -9.97 -5.92 -5.55
N LEU A 52 -10.12 -5.68 -4.24
CA LEU A 52 -9.67 -4.46 -3.58
C LEU A 52 -8.85 -4.83 -2.36
N CYS A 53 -8.07 -3.87 -1.87
CA CYS A 53 -7.29 -4.08 -0.65
C CYS A 53 -8.21 -4.01 0.57
N PRO A 54 -8.28 -5.09 1.36
CA PRO A 54 -9.15 -5.09 2.54
C PRO A 54 -8.52 -4.50 3.79
N CYS A 55 -7.25 -4.14 3.75
CA CYS A 55 -6.53 -3.66 4.93
C CYS A 55 -6.71 -2.16 5.09
N PRO A 56 -7.09 -1.68 6.28
CA PRO A 56 -7.15 -0.23 6.50
C PRO A 56 -5.76 0.34 6.67
N HIS A 57 -5.59 1.60 6.27
CA HIS A 57 -4.32 2.32 6.39
C HIS A 57 -4.56 3.71 6.93
N TRP A 58 -3.67 4.16 7.81
CA TRP A 58 -3.62 5.53 8.31
C TRP A 58 -2.26 6.09 7.90
N GLY A 59 -2.23 7.27 7.29
CA GLY A 59 -0.96 7.75 6.82
C GLY A 59 -0.93 9.20 6.39
N TYR A 60 0.10 9.54 5.64
CA TYR A 60 0.37 10.91 5.23
C TYR A 60 1.00 10.93 3.84
N MET A 61 0.44 11.75 2.95
CA MET A 61 0.98 11.93 1.61
C MET A 61 2.16 12.89 1.65
N LEU A 62 3.32 12.41 1.27
CA LEU A 62 4.55 13.22 1.25
C LEU A 62 4.72 13.94 -0.08
N LYS A 63 4.25 13.34 -1.18
CA LYS A 63 4.51 13.87 -2.51
C LYS A 63 3.45 13.37 -3.48
N GLY A 64 3.06 14.21 -4.43
CA GLY A 64 2.26 13.82 -5.57
C GLY A 64 0.78 13.73 -5.31
N ARG A 65 0.08 13.12 -6.26
CA ARG A 65 -1.36 12.95 -6.22
C ARG A 65 -1.73 11.52 -6.55
N LEU A 66 -2.69 10.99 -5.81
CA LEU A 66 -3.09 9.60 -5.90
C LEU A 66 -4.61 9.51 -5.95
N ARG A 67 -5.12 8.70 -6.90
CA ARG A 67 -6.55 8.39 -6.93
C ARG A 67 -6.78 7.09 -6.19
N MET A 68 -7.65 7.13 -5.20
CA MET A 68 -8.06 5.93 -4.48
C MET A 68 -9.41 5.50 -5.01
N LYS A 69 -9.45 4.32 -5.64
CA LYS A 69 -10.67 3.77 -6.21
C LYS A 69 -11.35 2.89 -5.17
N THR A 70 -12.66 3.05 -5.03
CA THR A 70 -13.46 2.24 -4.11
C THR A 70 -14.77 1.87 -4.79
N ALA A 71 -15.52 0.95 -4.19
CA ALA A 71 -16.81 0.54 -4.71
C ALA A 71 -17.82 1.70 -4.73
N GLU A 72 -17.57 2.74 -3.94
CA GLU A 72 -18.49 3.87 -3.80
C GLU A 72 -18.01 5.09 -4.60
N GLY A 73 -16.95 4.95 -5.38
CA GLY A 73 -16.40 6.03 -6.18
C GLY A 73 -14.95 6.30 -5.83
N ASP A 74 -14.37 7.26 -6.53
CA ASP A 74 -12.97 7.57 -6.41
C ASP A 74 -12.76 8.83 -5.60
N ARG A 75 -11.59 8.92 -4.94
CA ARG A 75 -11.21 10.10 -4.20
C ARG A 75 -9.73 10.36 -4.43
N VAL A 76 -9.35 11.63 -4.57
CA VAL A 76 -7.96 12.01 -4.80
C VAL A 76 -7.34 12.51 -3.50
N PHE A 77 -6.13 12.04 -3.25
CA PHE A 77 -5.31 12.48 -2.12
C PHE A 77 -4.03 13.09 -2.67
N GLU A 78 -3.52 14.13 -2.01
CA GLU A 78 -2.35 14.83 -2.51
C GLU A 78 -1.39 15.18 -1.38
N ALA A 79 -0.19 15.61 -1.74
CA ALA A 79 0.85 15.96 -0.79
C ALA A 79 0.30 16.90 0.28
N GLY A 80 0.57 16.58 1.53
CA GLY A 80 0.08 17.34 2.66
C GLY A 80 -1.18 16.77 3.31
N ASP A 81 -1.82 15.78 2.68
CA ASP A 81 -3.01 15.16 3.25
C ASP A 81 -2.63 14.08 4.26
N ALA A 82 -3.16 14.17 5.47
CA ALA A 82 -3.22 13.03 6.35
C ALA A 82 -4.45 12.23 5.92
N PHE A 83 -4.33 10.90 5.85
CA PHE A 83 -5.41 10.12 5.29
C PHE A 83 -5.79 8.94 6.17
N TYR A 84 -7.01 8.49 5.97
CA TYR A 84 -7.47 7.18 6.38
C TYR A 84 -8.08 6.51 5.16
N TRP A 85 -7.54 5.35 4.78
CA TRP A 85 -8.10 4.55 3.70
C TRP A 85 -8.73 3.32 4.33
N GLY A 86 -10.07 3.26 4.32
CA GLY A 86 -10.78 2.12 4.86
C GLY A 86 -10.64 0.89 3.97
N PRO A 87 -11.12 -0.26 4.46
CA PRO A 87 -11.09 -1.49 3.64
C PRO A 87 -11.82 -1.30 2.32
N GLY A 88 -11.29 -1.92 1.26
CA GLY A 88 -11.94 -1.88 -0.04
C GLY A 88 -11.46 -0.74 -0.93
N HIS A 89 -10.16 -0.66 -1.19
CA HIS A 89 -9.61 0.41 -2.00
C HIS A 89 -8.52 -0.12 -2.94
N ALA A 90 -8.24 0.66 -4.00
CA ALA A 90 -7.17 0.35 -4.95
C ALA A 90 -6.53 1.67 -5.41
N PRO A 91 -5.23 1.89 -5.15
CA PRO A 91 -4.59 3.14 -5.50
C PRO A 91 -4.07 3.17 -6.94
N GLU A 92 -4.13 4.36 -7.52
CA GLU A 92 -3.54 4.66 -8.82
C GLU A 92 -2.82 5.99 -8.73
N ALA A 93 -1.55 6.04 -9.14
CA ALA A 93 -0.75 7.25 -9.06
C ALA A 93 -1.08 8.16 -10.23
N LEU A 94 -1.58 9.37 -9.92
CA LEU A 94 -1.83 10.39 -10.94
C LEU A 94 -0.58 11.18 -11.25
N GLU A 95 0.36 11.23 -10.30
CA GLU A 95 1.69 11.83 -10.42
C GLU A 95 2.64 10.91 -9.67
N ASP A 96 3.94 11.15 -9.80
CA ASP A 96 4.89 10.44 -8.95
C ASP A 96 4.51 10.71 -7.50
N CYS A 97 4.27 9.64 -6.75
CA CYS A 97 3.76 9.72 -5.38
C CYS A 97 4.71 9.13 -4.38
N GLU A 98 4.66 9.68 -3.18
CA GLU A 98 5.35 9.09 -2.04
C GLU A 98 4.48 9.26 -0.81
N TYR A 99 4.31 8.19 -0.04
CA TYR A 99 3.53 8.28 1.19
C TYR A 99 4.01 7.26 2.21
N VAL A 100 3.66 7.52 3.46
CA VAL A 100 3.95 6.65 4.58
C VAL A 100 2.63 6.29 5.24
N ASP A 101 2.44 5.00 5.55
CA ASP A 101 1.24 4.61 6.28
C ASP A 101 1.57 3.62 7.38
N PHE A 102 0.58 3.43 8.24
CA PHE A 102 0.66 2.56 9.41
C PHE A 102 -0.58 1.67 9.34
N SER A 103 -0.37 0.37 9.39
CA SER A 103 -1.44 -0.59 9.14
C SER A 103 -1.37 -1.73 10.13
N PRO A 104 -2.51 -2.31 10.54
CA PRO A 104 -2.46 -3.48 11.39
C PRO A 104 -1.70 -4.61 10.71
N THR A 105 -0.66 -5.11 11.37
CA THR A 105 0.21 -6.12 10.77
C THR A 105 -0.57 -7.37 10.39
N ALA A 106 -1.49 -7.80 11.27
CA ALA A 106 -2.26 -9.03 11.02
C ALA A 106 -3.12 -8.94 9.77
N GLU A 107 -3.56 -7.74 9.40
CA GLU A 107 -4.39 -7.54 8.22
C GLU A 107 -3.55 -7.21 6.98
N PHE A 108 -2.38 -6.61 7.18
CA PHE A 108 -1.55 -6.16 6.07
C PHE A 108 -0.69 -7.28 5.49
N GLU A 109 -0.13 -8.16 6.34
CA GLU A 109 0.75 -9.22 5.84
C GLU A 109 0.07 -10.13 4.81
N PRO A 110 -1.18 -10.53 5.00
CA PRO A 110 -1.84 -11.32 3.94
C PRO A 110 -1.96 -10.59 2.61
N VAL A 111 -2.14 -9.26 2.63
CA VAL A 111 -2.18 -8.47 1.41
C VAL A 111 -0.81 -8.46 0.74
N LEU A 112 0.25 -8.24 1.52
CA LEU A 112 1.61 -8.25 0.99
C LEU A 112 1.96 -9.61 0.41
N ASP A 113 1.58 -10.69 1.09
CA ASP A 113 1.79 -12.04 0.58
C ASP A 113 1.07 -12.24 -0.75
N HIS A 114 -0.14 -11.74 -0.86
CA HIS A 114 -0.91 -11.83 -2.09
C HIS A 114 -0.22 -11.07 -3.22
N LEU A 115 0.23 -9.83 -2.94
CA LEU A 115 0.88 -9.00 -3.96
C LEU A 115 2.19 -9.61 -4.43
N THR A 116 2.94 -10.25 -3.53
CA THR A 116 4.22 -10.85 -3.88
C THR A 116 4.10 -12.29 -4.36
N GLY A 117 2.90 -12.87 -4.30
CA GLY A 117 2.67 -14.25 -4.69
C GLY A 117 3.06 -15.27 -3.64
N GLN A 118 3.57 -14.85 -2.48
CA GLN A 118 4.04 -15.79 -1.47
C GLN A 118 2.90 -16.56 -0.82
N GLY A 119 1.77 -15.88 -0.59
CA GLY A 119 0.62 -16.54 -0.01
C GLY A 119 0.02 -17.61 -0.91
N ARG A 120 0.29 -17.54 -2.21
CA ARG A 120 -0.24 -18.50 -3.16
C ARG A 120 0.74 -19.61 -3.48
N SER A 121 2.04 -19.37 -3.32
CA SER A 121 3.04 -20.33 -3.77
C SER A 121 2.94 -21.66 -3.01
N GLY A 122 2.57 -21.61 -1.75
CA GLY A 122 2.39 -22.83 -0.97
C GLY A 122 1.11 -23.57 -1.27
N SER A 123 0.15 -22.93 -1.90
CA SER A 123 -1.15 -23.54 -2.22
C SER A 123 -1.22 -24.04 -3.64
N LYS A 124 -0.18 -23.87 -4.39
CA LYS A 124 -0.19 -24.24 -5.78
C LYS A 124 0.34 -25.62 -5.98
N PRO A 125 -0.31 -26.36 -6.79
CA PRO A 125 0.32 -27.53 -7.34
C PRO A 125 1.41 -27.14 -8.30
#